data_3722774359046b266af6d16e573ab375
#
_entry.id   3722774359046b266af6d16e573ab375
#
_cell.length_a   1.000
_cell.length_b   1.000
_cell.length_c   1.000
_cell.angle_alpha   90.00
_cell.angle_beta   90.00
_cell.angle_gamma   90.00
#
_symmetry.space_group_name_H-M   'P 1'
#
loop_
_entity.id
_entity.type
_entity.pdbx_description
1 polymer ?
#
loop_
_entity_poly.entity_id
_entity_poly.type
_entity_poly.pdbx_seq_one_letter_code
_entity_poly.pdbx_strand_id
1 'polypeptide(L)'
;MPRNMYNMDEKGFLIGYLTKSKRVFTKALFDNQKLVGTAQDGSRTWVTVVATICADGTSLSPGIIYEGQPNTVQDSWLDGVKEEDHLAFLASSANGCTNDELGFDWLVNLFDRETKEKAKRDWRLLYLDGHGSHLTIRFLDWC
;
A
#
# COMPACT_ATOMS: atom_id res chain seq x y z
N MET A 1 -5.98 17.09 20.89
CA MET A 1 -5.17 18.12 20.19
C MET A 1 -4.90 17.65 18.77
N PRO A 2 -4.89 18.52 17.74
CA PRO A 2 -4.72 18.10 16.32
C PRO A 2 -3.48 17.24 16.08
N ARG A 3 -2.38 17.51 16.78
CA ARG A 3 -1.12 16.78 16.66
C ARG A 3 -1.18 15.28 16.98
N ASN A 4 -2.25 14.82 17.63
CA ASN A 4 -2.45 13.42 18.02
C ASN A 4 -3.69 12.81 17.36
N MET A 5 -4.21 13.44 16.31
CA MET A 5 -5.35 12.95 15.52
C MET A 5 -4.87 12.49 14.16
N TYR A 6 -5.07 11.24 13.86
CA TYR A 6 -4.55 10.58 12.65
C TYR A 6 -5.70 9.97 11.85
N ASN A 7 -5.56 10.00 10.55
CA ASN A 7 -6.42 9.26 9.63
C ASN A 7 -5.54 8.35 8.78
N MET A 8 -5.85 7.06 8.75
CA MET A 8 -5.20 6.08 7.91
C MET A 8 -6.19 5.59 6.86
N ASP A 9 -5.72 5.43 5.64
CA ASP A 9 -6.48 4.86 4.53
C ASP A 9 -5.55 4.01 3.65
N GLU A 10 -6.15 3.04 2.96
CA GLU A 10 -5.46 2.13 2.08
C GLU A 10 -5.81 2.41 0.62
N LYS A 11 -4.81 2.42 -0.25
CA LYS A 11 -5.01 2.54 -1.68
C LYS A 11 -4.25 1.47 -2.45
N GLY A 12 -5.01 0.63 -3.17
CA GLY A 12 -4.45 -0.36 -4.07
C GLY A 12 -4.09 0.22 -5.44
N PHE A 13 -2.98 -0.25 -5.97
CA PHE A 13 -2.47 0.08 -7.30
C PHE A 13 -2.16 -1.19 -8.06
N LEU A 14 -2.60 -1.25 -9.30
CA LEU A 14 -2.20 -2.30 -10.22
C LEU A 14 -0.97 -1.82 -10.99
N ILE A 15 0.19 -2.37 -10.67
CA ILE A 15 1.45 -2.06 -11.35
C ILE A 15 1.59 -2.98 -12.56
N GLY A 16 1.83 -2.40 -13.74
CA GLY A 16 1.99 -3.13 -14.98
C GLY A 16 1.69 -2.26 -16.19
N TYR A 17 1.96 -2.77 -17.38
CA TYR A 17 1.69 -2.04 -18.62
C TYR A 17 0.19 -2.02 -18.93
N LEU A 18 -0.50 -0.96 -18.54
CA LEU A 18 -1.87 -0.68 -18.92
C LEU A 18 -1.90 0.08 -20.25
N THR A 19 -1.46 -0.50 -21.34
CA THR A 19 -1.64 0.13 -22.65
C THR A 19 -2.91 -0.36 -23.32
N LYS A 20 -4.04 0.21 -22.96
CA LYS A 20 -5.12 0.42 -23.92
C LYS A 20 -4.77 1.64 -24.78
N SER A 21 -3.73 1.56 -25.58
CA SER A 21 -3.50 2.58 -26.60
C SER A 21 -4.53 2.38 -27.71
N LYS A 22 -5.29 3.42 -28.02
CA LYS A 22 -6.06 3.46 -29.28
C LYS A 22 -5.04 3.37 -30.40
N ARG A 23 -4.99 2.23 -31.08
CA ARG A 23 -4.15 2.06 -32.26
C ARG A 23 -4.98 2.43 -33.49
N VAL A 24 -4.43 3.28 -34.34
CA VAL A 24 -5.02 3.59 -35.63
C VAL A 24 -4.47 2.59 -36.64
N PHE A 25 -5.36 1.81 -37.24
CA PHE A 25 -5.02 0.84 -38.29
C PHE A 25 -5.57 1.34 -39.62
N THR A 26 -4.92 0.96 -40.71
CA THR A 26 -5.50 1.15 -42.03
C THR A 26 -6.71 0.24 -42.22
N LYS A 27 -7.69 0.67 -42.98
CA LYS A 27 -8.89 -0.12 -43.25
C LYS A 27 -8.54 -1.51 -43.84
N ALA A 28 -7.52 -1.58 -44.70
CA ALA A 28 -7.06 -2.84 -45.28
C ALA A 28 -6.53 -3.85 -44.26
N LEU A 29 -5.88 -3.41 -43.16
CA LEU A 29 -5.42 -4.28 -42.07
C LEU A 29 -6.59 -4.76 -41.19
N PHE A 30 -7.61 -3.93 -41.04
CA PHE A 30 -8.82 -4.27 -40.32
C PHE A 30 -9.64 -5.33 -41.05
N ASP A 31 -9.86 -5.09 -42.37
CA ASP A 31 -10.66 -5.96 -43.22
C ASP A 31 -10.02 -7.37 -43.41
N ASN A 32 -8.70 -7.45 -43.37
CA ASN A 32 -7.96 -8.72 -43.47
C ASN A 32 -7.86 -9.52 -42.18
N GLN A 33 -8.48 -9.11 -41.07
CA GLN A 33 -8.45 -9.77 -39.75
C GLN A 33 -7.03 -10.14 -39.26
N LYS A 34 -5.98 -9.50 -39.82
CA LYS A 34 -4.59 -9.69 -39.42
C LYS A 34 -4.18 -8.88 -38.19
N LEU A 35 -5.14 -8.37 -37.44
CA LEU A 35 -4.88 -7.72 -36.16
C LEU A 35 -4.64 -8.79 -35.12
N VAL A 36 -3.44 -9.34 -35.11
CA VAL A 36 -2.99 -10.14 -33.97
C VAL A 36 -2.87 -9.16 -32.81
N GLY A 37 -3.81 -9.24 -31.88
CA GLY A 37 -3.62 -8.61 -30.58
C GLY A 37 -2.34 -9.18 -30.01
N THR A 38 -1.30 -8.36 -29.90
CA THR A 38 -0.13 -8.76 -29.14
C THR A 38 -0.66 -9.07 -27.75
N ALA A 39 -0.71 -10.35 -27.40
CA ALA A 39 -0.85 -10.77 -26.04
C ALA A 39 0.33 -10.12 -25.29
N GLN A 40 0.05 -9.01 -24.63
CA GLN A 40 1.01 -8.45 -23.70
C GLN A 40 0.92 -9.37 -22.49
N ASP A 41 1.94 -10.17 -22.34
CA ASP A 41 2.27 -10.83 -21.08
C ASP A 41 2.63 -9.72 -20.08
N GLY A 42 1.61 -9.01 -19.65
CA GLY A 42 1.73 -7.97 -18.66
C GLY A 42 1.74 -8.63 -17.31
N SER A 43 2.91 -8.84 -16.75
CA SER A 43 3.03 -9.05 -15.30
C SER A 43 2.26 -7.93 -14.61
N ARG A 44 1.11 -8.27 -14.04
CA ARG A 44 0.29 -7.35 -13.26
C ARG A 44 0.54 -7.69 -11.81
N THR A 45 1.12 -6.78 -11.09
CA THR A 45 1.39 -6.94 -9.67
C THR A 45 0.55 -5.94 -8.89
N TRP A 46 -0.14 -6.44 -7.88
CA TRP A 46 -0.91 -5.57 -7.00
C TRP A 46 -0.02 -5.05 -5.89
N VAL A 47 -0.13 -3.75 -5.60
CA VAL A 47 0.57 -3.09 -4.50
C VAL A 47 -0.42 -2.22 -3.75
N THR A 48 -0.48 -2.38 -2.44
CA THR A 48 -1.28 -1.52 -1.56
C THR A 48 -0.37 -0.55 -0.82
N VAL A 49 -0.75 0.71 -0.83
CA VAL A 49 -0.12 1.77 -0.02
C VAL A 49 -1.03 2.08 1.15
N VAL A 50 -0.49 1.98 2.36
CA VAL A 50 -1.14 2.41 3.59
C VAL A 50 -0.61 3.79 3.93
N ALA A 51 -1.45 4.80 3.81
CA ALA A 51 -1.09 6.20 4.04
C ALA A 51 -1.73 6.71 5.34
N THR A 52 -0.95 7.43 6.13
CA THR A 52 -1.44 8.00 7.39
C THR A 52 -1.07 9.47 7.48
N ILE A 53 -2.07 10.30 7.68
CA ILE A 53 -1.92 11.74 7.85
C ILE A 53 -2.33 12.17 9.25
N CYS A 54 -1.68 13.19 9.76
CA CYS A 54 -2.00 13.81 11.04
C CYS A 54 -2.74 15.13 10.82
N ALA A 55 -3.68 15.46 11.69
CA ALA A 55 -4.45 16.71 11.61
C ALA A 55 -3.60 17.98 11.83
N ASP A 56 -2.36 17.86 12.21
CA ASP A 56 -1.41 18.97 12.26
C ASP A 56 -0.69 19.24 10.93
N GLY A 57 -1.02 18.48 9.87
CA GLY A 57 -0.45 18.63 8.54
C GLY A 57 0.79 17.76 8.28
N THR A 58 1.23 16.94 9.23
CA THR A 58 2.30 15.96 9.03
C THR A 58 1.75 14.62 8.55
N SER A 59 2.61 13.77 7.99
CA SER A 59 2.30 12.39 7.64
C SER A 59 3.26 11.43 8.34
N LEU A 60 2.85 10.19 8.50
CA LEU A 60 3.75 9.11 8.90
C LEU A 60 4.43 8.50 7.66
N SER A 61 5.43 7.67 7.90
CA SER A 61 6.03 6.85 6.86
C SER A 61 4.97 5.98 6.19
N PRO A 62 5.02 5.80 4.86
CA PRO A 62 4.04 4.95 4.17
C PRO A 62 4.27 3.48 4.48
N GLY A 63 3.17 2.72 4.56
CA GLY A 63 3.20 1.26 4.44
C GLY A 63 3.06 0.87 2.97
N ILE A 64 3.86 -0.09 2.51
CA ILE A 64 3.79 -0.63 1.14
C ILE A 64 3.69 -2.15 1.23
N ILE A 65 2.61 -2.70 0.70
CA ILE A 65 2.33 -4.14 0.72
C ILE A 65 2.35 -4.64 -0.72
N TYR A 66 3.29 -5.53 -1.02
CA TYR A 66 3.45 -6.12 -2.33
C TYR A 66 2.70 -7.45 -2.44
N GLU A 67 2.24 -7.78 -3.64
CA GLU A 67 1.80 -9.12 -3.98
C GLU A 67 3.01 -10.04 -4.07
N GLY A 68 3.02 -11.10 -3.27
CA GLY A 68 4.14 -12.03 -3.19
C GLY A 68 3.94 -13.08 -2.10
N GLN A 69 4.97 -13.88 -1.87
CA GLN A 69 4.92 -14.80 -0.74
C GLN A 69 4.93 -14.01 0.58
N PRO A 70 4.09 -14.37 1.55
CA PRO A 70 4.02 -13.67 2.82
C PRO A 70 5.40 -13.58 3.51
N ASN A 71 5.70 -12.41 4.06
CA ASN A 71 6.94 -12.11 4.78
C ASN A 71 8.23 -12.21 3.93
N THR A 72 8.12 -12.13 2.60
CA THR A 72 9.28 -12.07 1.71
C THR A 72 9.26 -10.75 0.95
N VAL A 73 10.26 -9.92 1.16
CA VAL A 73 10.50 -8.72 0.35
C VAL A 73 11.60 -9.06 -0.64
N GLN A 74 11.33 -8.86 -1.94
CA GLN A 74 12.35 -9.12 -2.97
C GLN A 74 13.34 -7.97 -3.01
N ASP A 75 14.62 -8.29 -3.15
CA ASP A 75 15.71 -7.29 -3.22
C ASP A 75 15.48 -6.25 -4.32
N SER A 76 14.88 -6.67 -5.44
CA SER A 76 14.54 -5.77 -6.56
C SER A 76 13.50 -4.69 -6.20
N TRP A 77 12.72 -4.89 -5.14
CA TRP A 77 11.78 -3.87 -4.66
C TRP A 77 12.48 -2.81 -3.82
N LEU A 78 13.67 -3.13 -3.33
CA LEU A 78 14.50 -2.24 -2.51
C LEU A 78 15.53 -1.47 -3.35
N ASP A 79 15.62 -1.79 -4.64
CA ASP A 79 16.54 -1.09 -5.54
C ASP A 79 16.24 0.42 -5.55
N GLY A 80 17.22 1.20 -5.11
CA GLY A 80 17.10 2.66 -4.99
C GLY A 80 16.47 3.17 -3.69
N VAL A 81 15.97 2.27 -2.82
CA VAL A 81 15.55 2.65 -1.46
C VAL A 81 16.78 2.76 -0.58
N LYS A 82 17.08 3.96 -0.12
CA LYS A 82 18.14 4.21 0.86
C LYS A 82 17.51 4.23 2.24
N GLU A 83 17.96 3.37 3.14
CA GLU A 83 17.47 3.32 4.53
C GLU A 83 17.53 4.68 5.25
N GLU A 84 18.50 5.50 4.88
CA GLU A 84 18.71 6.82 5.47
C GLU A 84 17.70 7.87 5.02
N ASP A 85 17.18 7.73 3.78
CA ASP A 85 16.33 8.73 3.13
C ASP A 85 14.85 8.31 3.04
N HIS A 86 14.57 7.01 3.14
CA HIS A 86 13.25 6.47 2.86
C HIS A 86 12.79 5.52 3.98
N LEU A 87 12.14 6.09 4.98
CA LEU A 87 11.44 5.27 5.98
C LEU A 87 10.12 4.78 5.39
N ALA A 88 9.95 3.48 5.31
CA ALA A 88 8.72 2.84 4.90
C ALA A 88 8.50 1.53 5.67
N PHE A 89 7.24 1.17 5.91
CA PHE A 89 6.88 -0.17 6.36
C PHE A 89 6.66 -1.04 5.11
N LEU A 90 7.56 -1.97 4.87
CA LEU A 90 7.50 -2.86 3.72
C LEU A 90 7.01 -4.25 4.14
N ALA A 91 6.01 -4.75 3.45
CA ALA A 91 5.41 -6.05 3.70
C ALA A 91 4.99 -6.74 2.41
N SER A 92 4.64 -8.01 2.49
CA SER A 92 4.08 -8.76 1.37
C SER A 92 2.92 -9.65 1.83
N SER A 93 1.96 -9.83 0.95
CA SER A 93 0.85 -10.78 1.11
C SER A 93 0.56 -11.47 -0.21
N ALA A 94 -0.14 -12.60 -0.16
CA ALA A 94 -0.42 -13.41 -1.35
C ALA A 94 -1.17 -12.65 -2.47
N ASN A 95 -1.88 -11.59 -2.12
CA ASN A 95 -2.70 -10.79 -3.06
C ASN A 95 -2.33 -9.29 -3.04
N GLY A 96 -1.26 -8.90 -2.36
CA GLY A 96 -0.86 -7.51 -2.22
C GLY A 96 -1.82 -6.64 -1.40
N CYS A 97 -2.76 -7.24 -0.67
CA CYS A 97 -3.70 -6.52 0.19
C CYS A 97 -3.34 -6.69 1.66
N THR A 98 -3.81 -5.78 2.49
CA THR A 98 -3.71 -5.89 3.94
C THR A 98 -4.53 -7.07 4.45
N ASN A 99 -4.06 -7.70 5.49
CA ASN A 99 -4.75 -8.71 6.27
C ASN A 99 -4.63 -8.40 7.76
N ASP A 100 -5.26 -9.22 8.61
CA ASP A 100 -5.31 -9.01 10.05
C ASP A 100 -3.93 -8.91 10.71
N GLU A 101 -2.97 -9.73 10.25
CA GLU A 101 -1.60 -9.71 10.76
C GLU A 101 -0.85 -8.46 10.34
N LEU A 102 -0.92 -8.10 9.06
CA LEU A 102 -0.27 -6.90 8.54
C LEU A 102 -0.88 -5.62 9.10
N GLY A 103 -2.19 -5.58 9.30
CA GLY A 103 -2.85 -4.46 9.98
C GLY A 103 -2.34 -4.27 11.40
N PHE A 104 -2.19 -5.36 12.15
CA PHE A 104 -1.64 -5.31 13.50
C PHE A 104 -0.14 -4.95 13.52
N ASP A 105 0.65 -5.52 12.63
CA ASP A 105 2.07 -5.21 12.50
C ASP A 105 2.29 -3.74 12.13
N TRP A 106 1.47 -3.19 11.24
CA TRP A 106 1.48 -1.77 10.95
C TRP A 106 1.17 -0.92 12.18
N LEU A 107 0.15 -1.29 12.97
CA LEU A 107 -0.24 -0.58 14.19
C LEU A 107 0.93 -0.49 15.18
N VAL A 108 1.62 -1.60 15.41
CA VAL A 108 2.69 -1.71 16.41
C VAL A 108 4.00 -1.15 15.89
N ASN A 109 4.43 -1.58 14.70
CA ASN A 109 5.77 -1.34 14.18
C ASN A 109 5.90 -0.02 13.42
N LEU A 110 4.78 0.59 12.98
CA LEU A 110 4.81 1.89 12.34
C LEU A 110 4.07 2.95 13.15
N PHE A 111 2.75 2.78 13.32
CA PHE A 111 1.94 3.81 13.96
C PHE A 111 2.40 4.12 15.39
N ASP A 112 2.51 3.11 16.25
CA ASP A 112 2.96 3.34 17.64
C ASP A 112 4.38 3.87 17.68
N ARG A 113 5.28 3.24 16.95
CA ARG A 113 6.70 3.64 16.91
C ARG A 113 6.88 5.11 16.57
N GLU A 114 6.15 5.62 15.55
CA GLU A 114 6.33 7.00 15.07
C GLU A 114 5.51 8.03 15.84
N THR A 115 4.47 7.62 16.57
CA THR A 115 3.56 8.57 17.21
C THR A 115 3.69 8.65 18.72
N LYS A 116 4.21 7.61 19.40
CA LYS A 116 4.29 7.59 20.86
C LYS A 116 5.16 8.68 21.46
N GLU A 117 6.30 8.96 20.84
CA GLU A 117 7.20 10.02 21.30
C GLU A 117 6.55 11.42 21.17
N LYS A 118 5.81 11.64 20.09
CA LYS A 118 5.07 12.88 19.83
C LYS A 118 3.91 13.05 20.81
N ALA A 119 3.20 11.98 21.08
CA ALA A 119 2.05 11.97 21.99
C ALA A 119 2.45 12.06 23.47
N LYS A 120 3.62 11.49 23.83
CA LYS A 120 4.06 11.36 25.23
C LYS A 120 3.04 10.54 26.05
N ARG A 121 2.24 11.22 26.90
CA ARG A 121 1.18 10.62 27.74
C ARG A 121 -0.22 11.00 27.29
N ASP A 122 -0.33 11.78 26.22
CA ASP A 122 -1.63 12.19 25.68
C ASP A 122 -2.27 11.05 24.86
N TRP A 123 -3.57 11.02 24.82
CA TRP A 123 -4.33 10.11 23.96
C TRP A 123 -4.01 10.39 22.49
N ARG A 124 -3.97 9.31 21.70
CA ARG A 124 -3.92 9.34 20.23
C ARG A 124 -5.26 8.90 19.69
N LEU A 125 -5.79 9.59 18.72
CA LEU A 125 -7.03 9.25 18.04
C LEU A 125 -6.70 8.84 16.62
N LEU A 126 -7.06 7.61 16.27
CA LEU A 126 -6.84 7.02 14.95
C LEU A 126 -8.19 6.79 14.29
N TYR A 127 -8.42 7.45 13.16
CA TYR A 127 -9.57 7.22 12.30
C TYR A 127 -9.23 6.18 11.25
N LEU A 128 -10.05 5.14 11.15
CA LEU A 128 -9.95 4.04 10.21
C LEU A 128 -11.27 3.90 9.46
N ASP A 129 -11.21 3.35 8.26
CA ASP A 129 -12.41 2.81 7.64
C ASP A 129 -12.83 1.50 8.35
N GLY A 130 -14.04 1.03 8.08
CA GLY A 130 -14.58 -0.19 8.68
C GLY A 130 -14.06 -1.49 8.04
N HIS A 131 -12.85 -1.49 7.45
CA HIS A 131 -12.29 -2.69 6.84
C HIS A 131 -11.95 -3.76 7.90
N GLY A 132 -12.16 -5.05 7.58
CA GLY A 132 -12.02 -6.15 8.53
C GLY A 132 -10.64 -6.26 9.20
N SER A 133 -9.57 -5.94 8.48
CA SER A 133 -8.19 -5.98 8.99
C SER A 133 -7.91 -5.04 10.16
N HIS A 134 -8.78 -4.04 10.41
CA HIS A 134 -8.65 -3.08 11.50
C HIS A 134 -9.62 -3.34 12.65
N LEU A 135 -10.45 -4.38 12.55
CA LEU A 135 -11.51 -4.69 13.52
C LEU A 135 -11.26 -5.99 14.30
N THR A 136 -10.04 -6.52 14.24
CA THR A 136 -9.69 -7.71 15.01
C THR A 136 -9.63 -7.40 16.51
N ILE A 137 -9.99 -8.38 17.35
CA ILE A 137 -9.91 -8.24 18.81
C ILE A 137 -8.48 -7.85 19.22
N ARG A 138 -7.47 -8.48 18.62
CA ARG A 138 -6.06 -8.20 18.89
C ARG A 138 -5.68 -6.75 18.60
N PHE A 139 -6.21 -6.18 17.50
CA PHE A 139 -5.98 -4.78 17.13
C PHE A 139 -6.64 -3.82 18.12
N LEU A 140 -7.90 -4.11 18.49
CA LEU A 140 -8.68 -3.26 19.42
C LEU A 140 -8.17 -3.32 20.86
N ASP A 141 -7.79 -4.49 21.33
CA ASP A 141 -7.23 -4.66 22.69
C ASP A 141 -5.88 -3.96 22.87
N TRP A 142 -5.15 -3.78 21.78
CA TRP A 142 -3.87 -3.09 21.81
C TRP A 142 -4.01 -1.56 21.83
N CYS A 143 -5.08 -0.99 21.23
CA CYS A 143 -5.36 0.44 21.23
C CYS A 143 -5.75 0.96 22.62
#